data_de3fa1ffaa1c74a8e077fa6c1b1cbfbd
#
_entry.id   de3fa1ffaa1c74a8e077fa6c1b1cbfbd
#
_cell.length_a   1.000
_cell.length_b   1.000
_cell.length_c   1.000
_cell.angle_alpha   90.00
_cell.angle_beta   90.00
_cell.angle_gamma   90.00
#
_symmetry.space_group_name_H-M   'P 1'
#
loop_
_entity.id
_entity.type
_entity.pdbx_description
1 polymer ?
#
loop_
_entity_poly.entity_id
_entity_poly.type
_entity_poly.pdbx_seq_one_letter_code
_entity_poly.pdbx_strand_id
1 'polypeptide(L)'
;MQRPIFERLIHVPGPNPVLTMGGPDDWDGAMVEAGNVLKDHHTYYFYYHGYPKNTEKWGVEGYMIGVATAMHPLGPWSRYGDKPLLGVGPEGTWDSGLIACPAVLKERENEYYLFYSGNFPCHIGLARATNPLGPWTKYEKNPILEDFGYLGGVVKVGGKYYMYSEYPIDLNSPDQGPFCLATADHPEGPWERYEGNPILAVEGWGTWDDGGYSEAGMLYHEGMFHTFYGGTKWTKFESIGYAYSSDGKTFHKHPQNPVVMRERCPGISGFAEVHALFEPPLFYVYATQRYIVSLDEKESSFGREHLATHVLATSVPFRFDMPVMTLDSLAAEAVTELEACPPIGLENINSFALTAECSYDASAKAGLRVKVFPSYDGLSYDTEPTACFDNAFESGKCCRKTVAVDPMVKFAKVVLENLDGSKAIGDVKVVATLGSV
;
A
#
# COMPACT_ATOMS: atom_id res chain seq x y z
N MET A 1 -16.31 -0.92 27.47
CA MET A 1 -15.34 -0.64 26.42
C MET A 1 -14.49 -1.90 26.26
N GLN A 2 -14.52 -2.54 25.10
CA GLN A 2 -13.71 -3.73 24.82
C GLN A 2 -12.24 -3.29 24.77
N ARG A 3 -11.33 -4.04 25.42
CA ARG A 3 -9.89 -3.72 25.33
C ARG A 3 -9.36 -4.11 23.97
N PRO A 4 -8.47 -3.29 23.36
CA PRO A 4 -7.81 -3.68 22.12
C PRO A 4 -6.96 -4.94 22.37
N ILE A 5 -6.94 -5.87 21.41
CA ILE A 5 -6.00 -7.02 21.43
C ILE A 5 -4.56 -6.50 21.41
N PHE A 6 -4.31 -5.49 20.61
CA PHE A 6 -3.01 -4.85 20.50
C PHE A 6 -3.03 -3.54 21.30
N GLU A 7 -2.48 -3.56 22.51
CA GLU A 7 -2.45 -2.37 23.39
C GLU A 7 -1.55 -1.26 22.83
N ARG A 8 -0.57 -1.61 22.01
CA ARG A 8 0.40 -0.68 21.44
C ARG A 8 0.71 -1.05 20.00
N LEU A 9 0.73 -0.05 19.14
CA LEU A 9 1.18 -0.14 17.76
C LEU A 9 2.38 0.78 17.57
N ILE A 10 3.48 0.22 17.06
CA ILE A 10 4.74 0.94 16.85
C ILE A 10 4.92 1.13 15.35
N HIS A 11 4.79 2.36 14.89
CA HIS A 11 4.93 2.71 13.47
C HIS A 11 6.39 2.80 13.04
N VAL A 12 6.69 2.18 11.90
CA VAL A 12 7.94 2.34 11.16
C VAL A 12 7.58 2.63 9.69
N PRO A 13 7.99 3.78 9.13
CA PRO A 13 7.76 4.06 7.71
C PRO A 13 8.42 3.03 6.80
N GLY A 14 7.70 2.61 5.76
CA GLY A 14 8.22 1.71 4.72
C GLY A 14 9.11 2.43 3.69
N PRO A 15 9.63 1.71 2.69
CA PRO A 15 10.48 2.25 1.61
C PRO A 15 9.63 2.96 0.54
N ASN A 16 8.91 4.00 0.92
CA ASN A 16 7.90 4.67 0.11
C ASN A 16 8.48 5.68 -0.91
N PRO A 17 7.83 5.89 -2.08
CA PRO A 17 6.68 5.09 -2.54
C PRO A 17 7.07 3.67 -2.95
N VAL A 18 6.14 2.71 -2.83
CA VAL A 18 6.36 1.31 -3.24
C VAL A 18 5.91 1.04 -4.68
N LEU A 19 4.96 1.83 -5.18
CA LEU A 19 4.55 1.84 -6.58
C LEU A 19 4.11 3.25 -6.97
N THR A 20 4.76 3.82 -7.98
CA THR A 20 4.40 5.14 -8.54
C THR A 20 3.36 4.98 -9.66
N MET A 21 2.83 6.08 -10.17
CA MET A 21 2.04 6.07 -11.41
C MET A 21 2.84 5.49 -12.58
N GLY A 22 2.14 4.99 -13.59
CA GLY A 22 2.70 4.60 -14.87
C GLY A 22 3.18 5.79 -15.71
N GLY A 23 3.67 5.50 -16.90
CA GLY A 23 4.01 6.52 -17.89
C GLY A 23 2.78 7.25 -18.43
N PRO A 24 2.98 8.37 -19.17
CA PRO A 24 1.86 9.18 -19.68
C PRO A 24 0.85 8.43 -20.55
N ASP A 25 1.27 7.35 -21.19
CA ASP A 25 0.44 6.52 -22.06
C ASP A 25 -0.05 5.24 -21.40
N ASP A 26 0.29 5.01 -20.13
CA ASP A 26 -0.17 3.85 -19.38
C ASP A 26 -1.59 4.07 -18.85
N TRP A 27 -2.29 2.98 -18.59
CA TRP A 27 -3.67 2.99 -18.11
C TRP A 27 -3.80 3.53 -16.67
N ASP A 28 -2.69 3.62 -15.94
CA ASP A 28 -2.56 4.15 -14.58
C ASP A 28 -1.59 5.37 -14.52
N GLY A 29 -1.48 6.10 -15.63
CA GLY A 29 -0.51 7.17 -15.80
C GLY A 29 -0.88 8.52 -15.18
N ALA A 30 -2.10 8.69 -14.66
CA ALA A 30 -2.55 9.92 -13.99
C ALA A 30 -2.66 9.75 -12.48
N MET A 31 -3.14 8.60 -12.02
CA MET A 31 -3.33 8.27 -10.60
C MET A 31 -3.22 6.77 -10.37
N VAL A 32 -2.79 6.40 -9.17
CA VAL A 32 -2.88 5.05 -8.61
C VAL A 32 -3.38 5.14 -7.17
N GLU A 33 -4.39 4.34 -6.85
CA GLU A 33 -4.99 4.28 -5.52
C GLU A 33 -5.03 2.86 -5.01
N ALA A 34 -4.82 2.69 -3.71
CA ALA A 34 -4.66 1.38 -3.09
C ALA A 34 -5.97 0.59 -3.08
N GLY A 35 -5.84 -0.70 -3.24
CA GLY A 35 -6.84 -1.69 -2.90
C GLY A 35 -6.21 -2.73 -1.99
N ASN A 36 -6.75 -3.92 -1.93
CA ASN A 36 -6.27 -4.91 -0.98
C ASN A 36 -5.02 -5.67 -1.43
N VAL A 37 -4.28 -6.19 -0.46
CA VAL A 37 -3.17 -7.11 -0.70
C VAL A 37 -3.59 -8.52 -0.30
N LEU A 38 -3.47 -9.44 -1.25
CA LEU A 38 -3.64 -10.87 -1.04
C LEU A 38 -2.26 -11.54 -0.97
N LYS A 39 -2.03 -12.34 0.06
CA LYS A 39 -0.92 -13.30 0.06
C LYS A 39 -1.43 -14.66 -0.41
N ASP A 40 -0.82 -15.19 -1.43
CA ASP A 40 -1.06 -16.54 -1.89
C ASP A 40 0.25 -17.29 -2.07
N HIS A 41 0.43 -18.39 -1.33
CA HIS A 41 1.70 -19.09 -1.17
C HIS A 41 2.84 -18.14 -0.76
N HIS A 42 3.83 -17.93 -1.63
CA HIS A 42 4.99 -17.06 -1.39
C HIS A 42 4.92 -15.73 -2.13
N THR A 43 3.80 -15.44 -2.80
CA THR A 43 3.62 -14.25 -3.62
C THR A 43 2.57 -13.35 -2.98
N TYR A 44 2.85 -12.07 -2.98
CA TYR A 44 1.94 -11.01 -2.59
C TYR A 44 1.39 -10.35 -3.85
N TYR A 45 0.08 -10.10 -3.87
CA TYR A 45 -0.67 -9.50 -4.95
C TYR A 45 -1.31 -8.23 -4.43
N PHE A 46 -0.80 -7.07 -4.85
CA PHE A 46 -1.35 -5.78 -4.49
C PHE A 46 -2.31 -5.34 -5.59
N TYR A 47 -3.60 -5.50 -5.35
CA TYR A 47 -4.64 -4.99 -6.23
C TYR A 47 -4.81 -3.50 -5.98
N TYR A 48 -4.89 -2.73 -7.05
CA TYR A 48 -5.02 -1.29 -7.00
C TYR A 48 -5.90 -0.82 -8.16
N HIS A 49 -6.36 0.41 -8.11
CA HIS A 49 -7.02 1.02 -9.24
C HIS A 49 -6.22 2.23 -9.73
N GLY A 50 -6.30 2.47 -11.03
CA GLY A 50 -5.53 3.51 -11.69
C GLY A 50 -6.37 4.27 -12.70
N TYR A 51 -6.00 5.52 -12.92
CA TYR A 51 -6.66 6.43 -13.85
C TYR A 51 -5.69 6.75 -15.01
N PRO A 52 -6.13 6.66 -16.29
CA PRO A 52 -5.27 6.95 -17.43
C PRO A 52 -5.09 8.46 -17.60
N LYS A 53 -3.86 8.89 -17.89
CA LYS A 53 -3.63 10.26 -18.35
C LYS A 53 -4.06 10.47 -19.79
N ASN A 54 -3.84 9.47 -20.63
CA ASN A 54 -4.27 9.45 -22.04
C ASN A 54 -5.62 8.74 -22.17
N THR A 55 -6.71 9.43 -21.82
CA THR A 55 -8.08 8.88 -21.84
C THR A 55 -8.55 8.52 -23.24
N GLU A 56 -8.06 9.20 -24.30
CA GLU A 56 -8.39 8.86 -25.70
C GLU A 56 -7.85 7.48 -26.09
N LYS A 57 -6.60 7.17 -25.69
CA LYS A 57 -5.98 5.87 -25.97
C LYS A 57 -6.73 4.72 -25.31
N TRP A 58 -7.19 4.92 -24.09
CA TRP A 58 -7.84 3.89 -23.30
C TRP A 58 -9.37 3.85 -23.47
N GLY A 59 -9.96 4.94 -24.02
CA GLY A 59 -11.41 5.07 -24.20
C GLY A 59 -12.19 5.16 -22.88
N VAL A 60 -11.52 5.55 -21.79
CA VAL A 60 -12.08 5.60 -20.42
C VAL A 60 -11.64 6.88 -19.74
N GLU A 61 -12.60 7.63 -19.18
CA GLU A 61 -12.41 8.72 -18.23
C GLU A 61 -12.78 8.24 -16.84
N GLY A 62 -12.01 7.30 -16.29
CA GLY A 62 -12.28 6.70 -14.99
C GLY A 62 -11.28 5.64 -14.62
N TYR A 63 -11.48 5.06 -13.46
CA TYR A 63 -10.59 4.05 -12.92
C TYR A 63 -10.78 2.68 -13.57
N MET A 64 -9.68 1.96 -13.64
CA MET A 64 -9.61 0.54 -13.99
C MET A 64 -8.76 -0.20 -12.94
N ILE A 65 -8.90 -1.50 -12.83
CA ILE A 65 -8.23 -2.30 -11.80
C ILE A 65 -6.99 -2.99 -12.36
N GLY A 66 -5.88 -2.93 -11.61
CA GLY A 66 -4.64 -3.64 -11.87
C GLY A 66 -4.13 -4.42 -10.69
N VAL A 67 -3.00 -5.09 -10.89
CA VAL A 67 -2.30 -5.81 -9.84
C VAL A 67 -0.79 -5.66 -10.01
N ALA A 68 -0.11 -5.47 -8.89
CA ALA A 68 1.34 -5.60 -8.79
C ALA A 68 1.69 -6.82 -7.92
N THR A 69 2.83 -7.44 -8.19
CA THR A 69 3.28 -8.63 -7.47
C THR A 69 4.62 -8.39 -6.79
N ALA A 70 4.84 -9.08 -5.66
CA ALA A 70 6.10 -9.08 -4.93
C ALA A 70 6.32 -10.40 -4.19
N MET A 71 7.57 -10.68 -3.84
CA MET A 71 7.94 -11.83 -2.98
C MET A 71 8.07 -11.43 -1.50
N HIS A 72 7.89 -10.14 -1.20
CA HIS A 72 7.95 -9.59 0.16
C HIS A 72 6.83 -8.55 0.34
N PRO A 73 6.18 -8.44 1.51
CA PRO A 73 5.07 -7.50 1.70
C PRO A 73 5.45 -6.01 1.54
N LEU A 74 6.74 -5.67 1.66
CA LEU A 74 7.26 -4.33 1.38
C LEU A 74 7.79 -4.17 -0.06
N GLY A 75 7.59 -5.14 -0.94
CA GLY A 75 8.11 -5.12 -2.30
C GLY A 75 9.52 -5.72 -2.47
N PRO A 76 10.26 -5.39 -3.53
CA PRO A 76 9.83 -4.47 -4.60
C PRO A 76 8.60 -4.99 -5.35
N TRP A 77 7.69 -4.07 -5.65
CA TRP A 77 6.45 -4.37 -6.36
C TRP A 77 6.65 -4.17 -7.87
N SER A 78 6.17 -5.13 -8.65
CA SER A 78 6.21 -5.09 -10.10
C SER A 78 4.80 -5.18 -10.68
N ARG A 79 4.42 -4.25 -11.55
CA ARG A 79 3.15 -4.30 -12.29
C ARG A 79 3.03 -5.58 -13.08
N TYR A 80 1.85 -6.17 -13.08
CA TYR A 80 1.55 -7.31 -13.93
C TYR A 80 0.96 -6.86 -15.26
N GLY A 81 1.79 -6.95 -16.31
CA GLY A 81 1.41 -6.58 -17.68
C GLY A 81 1.31 -5.07 -17.92
N ASP A 82 0.92 -4.73 -19.13
CA ASP A 82 0.79 -3.36 -19.67
C ASP A 82 -0.68 -2.91 -19.81
N LYS A 83 -1.61 -3.73 -19.34
CA LYS A 83 -3.06 -3.49 -19.41
C LYS A 83 -3.70 -3.66 -18.03
N PRO A 84 -4.86 -3.03 -17.80
CA PRO A 84 -5.61 -3.31 -16.58
C PRO A 84 -5.99 -4.79 -16.48
N LEU A 85 -6.00 -5.30 -15.27
CA LEU A 85 -6.44 -6.66 -14.93
C LEU A 85 -7.93 -6.84 -15.18
N LEU A 86 -8.71 -5.81 -14.87
CA LEU A 86 -10.14 -5.72 -15.13
C LEU A 86 -10.48 -4.30 -15.63
N GLY A 87 -11.14 -4.21 -16.78
CA GLY A 87 -11.59 -2.95 -17.38
C GLY A 87 -13.07 -2.65 -17.10
N VAL A 88 -13.49 -1.45 -17.44
CA VAL A 88 -14.89 -1.02 -17.36
C VAL A 88 -15.82 -1.90 -18.20
N GLY A 89 -17.12 -1.81 -17.96
CA GLY A 89 -18.16 -2.46 -18.75
C GLY A 89 -18.45 -1.74 -20.08
N PRO A 90 -19.31 -2.34 -20.94
CA PRO A 90 -19.80 -1.69 -22.14
C PRO A 90 -20.50 -0.36 -21.83
N GLU A 91 -20.50 0.55 -22.80
CA GLU A 91 -21.19 1.84 -22.67
C GLU A 91 -22.66 1.66 -22.25
N GLY A 92 -23.10 2.48 -21.30
CA GLY A 92 -24.46 2.46 -20.76
C GLY A 92 -24.69 1.42 -19.66
N THR A 93 -23.70 0.59 -19.30
CA THR A 93 -23.79 -0.28 -18.12
C THR A 93 -23.43 0.47 -16.84
N TRP A 94 -23.81 -0.09 -15.70
CA TRP A 94 -23.59 0.49 -14.37
C TRP A 94 -22.09 0.64 -14.01
N ASP A 95 -21.19 -0.03 -14.71
CA ASP A 95 -19.73 -0.01 -14.51
C ASP A 95 -18.96 0.47 -15.78
N SER A 96 -19.62 1.23 -16.66
CA SER A 96 -19.02 1.67 -17.91
C SER A 96 -18.09 2.88 -17.77
N GLY A 97 -18.27 3.69 -16.73
CA GLY A 97 -17.47 4.91 -16.53
C GLY A 97 -16.23 4.67 -15.66
N LEU A 98 -16.36 3.85 -14.62
CA LEU A 98 -15.26 3.49 -13.73
C LEU A 98 -15.50 2.15 -13.05
N ILE A 99 -14.41 1.50 -12.68
CA ILE A 99 -14.37 0.42 -11.70
C ILE A 99 -13.20 0.67 -10.74
N ALA A 100 -13.48 0.66 -9.44
CA ALA A 100 -12.53 1.04 -8.40
C ALA A 100 -12.63 0.15 -7.15
N CYS A 101 -11.79 0.43 -6.15
CA CYS A 101 -11.84 -0.17 -4.82
C CYS A 101 -11.83 -1.71 -4.85
N PRO A 102 -10.83 -2.35 -5.48
CA PRO A 102 -10.80 -3.81 -5.58
C PRO A 102 -10.60 -4.47 -4.23
N ALA A 103 -11.42 -5.48 -3.94
CA ALA A 103 -11.24 -6.39 -2.81
C ALA A 103 -11.23 -7.83 -3.31
N VAL A 104 -10.10 -8.52 -3.17
CA VAL A 104 -9.93 -9.90 -3.63
C VAL A 104 -9.93 -10.87 -2.47
N LEU A 105 -10.73 -11.91 -2.57
CA LEU A 105 -10.83 -13.01 -1.64
C LEU A 105 -10.43 -14.32 -2.32
N LYS A 106 -9.52 -15.07 -1.72
CA LYS A 106 -9.28 -16.47 -2.08
C LYS A 106 -10.27 -17.34 -1.30
N GLU A 107 -11.18 -17.97 -2.01
CA GLU A 107 -12.16 -18.88 -1.40
C GLU A 107 -11.55 -20.24 -1.07
N ARG A 108 -10.83 -20.78 -2.02
CA ARG A 108 -10.05 -22.03 -1.95
C ARG A 108 -9.03 -22.06 -3.09
N GLU A 109 -8.29 -23.13 -3.19
CA GLU A 109 -7.35 -23.30 -4.29
C GLU A 109 -8.07 -23.22 -5.65
N ASN A 110 -7.53 -22.40 -6.56
CA ASN A 110 -8.09 -22.11 -7.89
C ASN A 110 -9.50 -21.49 -7.88
N GLU A 111 -9.87 -20.77 -6.82
CA GLU A 111 -11.14 -20.05 -6.78
C GLU A 111 -10.96 -18.71 -6.05
N TYR A 112 -11.07 -17.63 -6.84
CA TYR A 112 -10.87 -16.26 -6.40
C TYR A 112 -12.07 -15.40 -6.80
N TYR A 113 -12.45 -14.50 -5.91
CA TYR A 113 -13.50 -13.50 -6.10
C TYR A 113 -12.89 -12.11 -6.00
N LEU A 114 -13.15 -11.27 -6.98
CA LEU A 114 -12.81 -9.86 -6.99
C LEU A 114 -14.10 -9.05 -6.92
N PHE A 115 -14.28 -8.34 -5.83
CA PHE A 115 -15.36 -7.38 -5.63
C PHE A 115 -14.84 -5.99 -6.01
N TYR A 116 -15.72 -5.14 -6.55
CA TYR A 116 -15.35 -3.79 -7.00
C TYR A 116 -16.54 -2.84 -6.98
N SER A 117 -16.29 -1.56 -6.84
CA SER A 117 -17.29 -0.49 -7.01
C SER A 117 -17.35 -0.06 -8.46
N GLY A 118 -18.56 0.16 -8.97
CA GLY A 118 -18.80 0.74 -10.29
C GLY A 118 -19.17 2.22 -10.21
N ASN A 119 -19.83 2.73 -11.25
CA ASN A 119 -20.24 4.13 -11.34
C ASN A 119 -21.04 4.56 -10.09
N PHE A 120 -20.88 5.85 -9.73
CA PHE A 120 -21.69 6.46 -8.68
C PHE A 120 -23.19 6.25 -8.93
N PRO A 121 -24.01 5.89 -7.92
CA PRO A 121 -23.73 5.86 -6.45
C PRO A 121 -23.01 4.61 -5.92
N CYS A 122 -22.13 4.02 -6.70
CA CYS A 122 -21.24 2.91 -6.34
C CYS A 122 -22.00 1.60 -6.09
N HIS A 123 -22.49 1.01 -7.17
CA HIS A 123 -22.96 -0.37 -7.16
C HIS A 123 -21.77 -1.33 -7.03
N ILE A 124 -21.97 -2.45 -6.35
CA ILE A 124 -20.91 -3.44 -6.17
C ILE A 124 -21.03 -4.55 -7.21
N GLY A 125 -19.94 -4.82 -7.87
CA GLY A 125 -19.77 -5.93 -8.79
C GLY A 125 -18.88 -7.03 -8.27
N LEU A 126 -18.97 -8.17 -8.95
CA LEU A 126 -18.18 -9.37 -8.69
C LEU A 126 -17.54 -9.86 -9.98
N ALA A 127 -16.28 -10.25 -9.93
CA ALA A 127 -15.63 -11.05 -10.96
C ALA A 127 -14.99 -12.30 -10.34
N ARG A 128 -14.79 -13.33 -11.15
CA ARG A 128 -14.23 -14.63 -10.73
C ARG A 128 -13.02 -14.99 -11.55
N ALA A 129 -12.09 -15.69 -10.93
CA ALA A 129 -10.94 -16.29 -11.61
C ALA A 129 -10.49 -17.58 -10.93
N THR A 130 -9.72 -18.38 -11.66
CA THR A 130 -9.03 -19.57 -11.11
C THR A 130 -7.59 -19.28 -10.71
N ASN A 131 -7.13 -18.05 -10.94
CA ASN A 131 -5.78 -17.59 -10.63
C ASN A 131 -5.83 -16.12 -10.19
N PRO A 132 -5.03 -15.67 -9.22
CA PRO A 132 -5.04 -14.30 -8.74
C PRO A 132 -4.67 -13.26 -9.83
N LEU A 133 -3.96 -13.67 -10.87
CA LEU A 133 -3.65 -12.85 -12.05
C LEU A 133 -4.69 -12.95 -13.17
N GLY A 134 -5.79 -13.68 -12.94
CA GLY A 134 -6.85 -13.88 -13.92
C GLY A 134 -6.61 -15.03 -14.90
N PRO A 135 -7.28 -15.07 -16.07
CA PRO A 135 -8.25 -14.04 -16.50
C PRO A 135 -9.48 -13.96 -15.58
N TRP A 136 -9.91 -12.71 -15.32
CA TRP A 136 -11.10 -12.42 -14.53
C TRP A 136 -12.34 -12.32 -15.42
N THR A 137 -13.43 -12.93 -14.97
CA THR A 137 -14.72 -12.89 -15.65
C THR A 137 -15.76 -12.22 -14.75
N LYS A 138 -16.33 -11.10 -15.21
CA LYS A 138 -17.43 -10.42 -14.51
C LYS A 138 -18.63 -11.36 -14.35
N TYR A 139 -19.25 -11.33 -13.18
CA TYR A 139 -20.43 -12.12 -12.90
C TYR A 139 -21.62 -11.65 -13.73
N GLU A 140 -22.36 -12.59 -14.33
CA GLU A 140 -23.42 -12.26 -15.29
C GLU A 140 -24.65 -11.59 -14.66
N LYS A 141 -24.81 -11.69 -13.32
CA LYS A 141 -25.91 -11.07 -12.58
C LYS A 141 -25.47 -9.81 -11.81
N ASN A 142 -24.34 -9.21 -12.20
CA ASN A 142 -23.94 -7.93 -11.65
C ASN A 142 -24.94 -6.80 -11.96
N PRO A 143 -25.10 -5.79 -11.09
CA PRO A 143 -24.44 -5.67 -9.80
C PRO A 143 -25.01 -6.63 -8.74
N ILE A 144 -24.17 -7.11 -7.83
CA ILE A 144 -24.58 -8.00 -6.73
C ILE A 144 -25.18 -7.22 -5.54
N LEU A 145 -24.90 -5.93 -5.44
CA LEU A 145 -25.47 -5.01 -4.45
C LEU A 145 -25.48 -3.61 -5.05
N GLU A 146 -26.65 -2.98 -5.08
CA GLU A 146 -26.81 -1.62 -5.63
C GLU A 146 -26.59 -0.58 -4.53
N ASP A 147 -26.07 0.60 -4.89
CA ASP A 147 -26.00 1.80 -4.04
C ASP A 147 -25.43 1.51 -2.64
N PHE A 148 -24.21 0.99 -2.59
CA PHE A 148 -23.59 0.60 -1.32
C PHE A 148 -22.33 1.43 -0.96
N GLY A 149 -21.94 2.38 -1.78
CA GLY A 149 -20.77 3.23 -1.58
C GLY A 149 -19.48 2.61 -2.10
N TYR A 150 -18.37 3.20 -1.71
CA TYR A 150 -17.05 2.73 -2.09
C TYR A 150 -16.65 1.51 -1.24
N LEU A 151 -16.23 0.45 -1.94
CA LEU A 151 -15.91 -0.82 -1.29
C LEU A 151 -14.61 -0.73 -0.49
N GLY A 152 -14.68 -0.95 0.82
CA GLY A 152 -13.49 -1.06 1.67
C GLY A 152 -12.88 -2.45 1.68
N GLY A 153 -13.69 -3.50 1.84
CA GLY A 153 -13.19 -4.85 1.89
C GLY A 153 -14.24 -5.93 2.09
N VAL A 154 -13.87 -7.17 1.81
CA VAL A 154 -14.70 -8.35 2.05
C VAL A 154 -13.90 -9.40 2.82
N VAL A 155 -14.48 -9.92 3.89
CA VAL A 155 -13.89 -11.02 4.67
C VAL A 155 -14.91 -12.14 4.88
N LYS A 156 -14.42 -13.38 4.98
CA LYS A 156 -15.22 -14.57 5.29
C LYS A 156 -14.92 -15.05 6.69
N VAL A 157 -15.96 -15.15 7.53
CA VAL A 157 -15.84 -15.61 8.90
C VAL A 157 -16.95 -16.60 9.21
N GLY A 158 -16.59 -17.80 9.65
CA GLY A 158 -17.54 -18.84 10.02
C GLY A 158 -18.51 -19.25 8.90
N GLY A 159 -18.09 -19.13 7.64
CA GLY A 159 -18.92 -19.43 6.47
C GLY A 159 -19.79 -18.27 5.98
N LYS A 160 -19.82 -17.15 6.70
CA LYS A 160 -20.55 -15.94 6.34
C LYS A 160 -19.60 -14.89 5.78
N TYR A 161 -20.04 -14.16 4.77
CA TYR A 161 -19.29 -13.05 4.15
C TYR A 161 -19.75 -11.73 4.74
N TYR A 162 -18.78 -10.86 5.00
CA TYR A 162 -18.96 -9.51 5.51
C TYR A 162 -18.33 -8.56 4.49
N MET A 163 -19.14 -7.67 3.94
CA MET A 163 -18.71 -6.63 2.99
C MET A 163 -18.82 -5.27 3.67
N TYR A 164 -17.76 -4.51 3.60
CA TYR A 164 -17.65 -3.19 4.20
C TYR A 164 -17.48 -2.13 3.13
N SER A 165 -18.16 -1.01 3.30
CA SER A 165 -18.04 0.13 2.41
C SER A 165 -17.93 1.43 3.18
N GLU A 166 -17.36 2.41 2.56
CA GLU A 166 -17.49 3.82 2.91
C GLU A 166 -18.70 4.37 2.15
N TYR A 167 -19.65 4.98 2.84
CA TYR A 167 -20.85 5.55 2.22
C TYR A 167 -20.85 7.07 2.38
N PRO A 168 -20.92 7.86 1.29
CA PRO A 168 -20.84 9.31 1.36
C PRO A 168 -21.95 9.89 2.25
N ILE A 169 -21.57 10.85 3.10
CA ILE A 169 -22.54 11.56 3.98
C ILE A 169 -23.41 12.51 3.15
N ASP A 170 -22.82 13.14 2.16
CA ASP A 170 -23.47 14.11 1.27
C ASP A 170 -23.17 13.73 -0.18
N LEU A 171 -24.22 13.50 -0.95
CA LEU A 171 -24.13 13.20 -2.39
C LEU A 171 -23.53 14.33 -3.22
N ASN A 172 -23.43 15.54 -2.67
CA ASN A 172 -22.73 16.68 -3.28
C ASN A 172 -21.25 16.77 -2.87
N SER A 173 -20.83 15.97 -1.87
CA SER A 173 -19.43 15.82 -1.45
C SER A 173 -19.17 14.31 -1.31
N PRO A 174 -18.98 13.60 -2.42
CA PRO A 174 -19.09 12.15 -2.49
C PRO A 174 -17.96 11.37 -1.80
N ASP A 175 -16.89 12.03 -1.38
CA ASP A 175 -15.64 11.34 -1.13
C ASP A 175 -15.45 10.81 0.27
N GLN A 176 -16.42 10.94 1.19
CA GLN A 176 -16.17 10.57 2.58
C GLN A 176 -17.43 10.31 3.40
N GLY A 177 -17.43 9.26 4.17
CA GLY A 177 -18.57 8.88 4.96
C GLY A 177 -18.24 7.95 6.12
N PRO A 178 -19.28 7.47 6.79
CA PRO A 178 -19.18 6.42 7.80
C PRO A 178 -18.97 5.05 7.15
N PHE A 179 -18.58 4.06 7.96
CA PHE A 179 -18.53 2.68 7.48
C PHE A 179 -19.89 2.00 7.60
N CYS A 180 -20.24 1.25 6.56
CA CYS A 180 -21.43 0.43 6.46
C CYS A 180 -21.05 -1.04 6.23
N LEU A 181 -21.98 -1.93 6.58
CA LEU A 181 -21.86 -3.39 6.50
C LEU A 181 -23.03 -3.98 5.70
N ALA A 182 -22.71 -4.92 4.81
CA ALA A 182 -23.65 -5.90 4.28
C ALA A 182 -23.10 -7.31 4.51
N THR A 183 -23.99 -8.30 4.62
CA THR A 183 -23.60 -9.71 4.83
C THR A 183 -24.30 -10.64 3.86
N ALA A 184 -23.66 -11.78 3.55
CA ALA A 184 -24.23 -12.84 2.72
C ALA A 184 -23.73 -14.21 3.16
N ASP A 185 -24.43 -15.27 2.78
CA ASP A 185 -23.99 -16.66 2.97
C ASP A 185 -23.19 -17.18 1.77
N HIS A 186 -23.20 -16.42 0.65
CA HIS A 186 -22.45 -16.73 -0.57
C HIS A 186 -21.85 -15.46 -1.17
N PRO A 187 -20.67 -15.49 -1.82
CA PRO A 187 -20.04 -14.29 -2.39
C PRO A 187 -20.89 -13.61 -3.48
N GLU A 188 -21.74 -14.37 -4.16
CA GLU A 188 -22.68 -13.85 -5.15
C GLU A 188 -23.95 -13.24 -4.54
N GLY A 189 -24.11 -13.35 -3.22
CA GLY A 189 -25.30 -12.93 -2.49
C GLY A 189 -26.38 -14.03 -2.37
N PRO A 190 -27.64 -13.65 -2.04
CA PRO A 190 -28.05 -12.23 -1.87
C PRO A 190 -27.33 -11.54 -0.71
N TRP A 191 -26.96 -10.28 -0.91
CA TRP A 191 -26.35 -9.44 0.12
C TRP A 191 -27.42 -8.65 0.84
N GLU A 192 -27.35 -8.69 2.18
CA GLU A 192 -28.27 -7.99 3.07
C GLU A 192 -27.54 -6.88 3.82
N ARG A 193 -28.02 -5.64 3.67
CA ARG A 193 -27.49 -4.50 4.42
C ARG A 193 -27.80 -4.68 5.89
N TYR A 194 -26.83 -4.40 6.74
CA TYR A 194 -27.02 -4.44 8.17
C TYR A 194 -27.93 -3.30 8.64
N GLU A 195 -29.02 -3.62 9.36
CA GLU A 195 -30.00 -2.63 9.83
C GLU A 195 -29.39 -1.59 10.80
N GLY A 196 -28.30 -1.95 11.50
CA GLY A 196 -27.60 -1.06 12.43
C GLY A 196 -26.54 -0.16 11.79
N ASN A 197 -26.51 -0.04 10.46
CA ASN A 197 -25.59 0.90 9.80
C ASN A 197 -25.88 2.36 10.20
N PRO A 198 -24.85 3.23 10.29
CA PRO A 198 -23.41 2.92 10.10
C PRO A 198 -22.80 2.18 11.30
N ILE A 199 -21.88 1.27 11.02
CA ILE A 199 -21.14 0.49 12.04
C ILE A 199 -19.99 1.25 12.69
N LEU A 200 -19.48 2.28 12.01
CA LEU A 200 -18.57 3.27 12.55
C LEU A 200 -19.00 4.64 12.02
N ALA A 201 -19.70 5.37 12.87
CA ALA A 201 -20.17 6.72 12.55
C ALA A 201 -19.02 7.71 12.61
N VAL A 202 -19.09 8.75 11.76
CA VAL A 202 -18.20 9.90 11.86
C VAL A 202 -18.38 10.59 13.20
N GLU A 203 -17.30 10.85 13.91
CA GLU A 203 -17.34 11.51 15.21
C GLU A 203 -17.53 13.02 15.07
N GLY A 204 -17.86 13.65 16.20
CA GLY A 204 -18.16 15.07 16.25
C GLY A 204 -16.93 15.94 15.94
N TRP A 205 -17.24 17.16 15.58
CA TRP A 205 -16.35 18.25 15.24
C TRP A 205 -15.13 18.43 16.16
N GLY A 206 -13.95 18.57 15.56
CA GLY A 206 -12.70 18.87 16.26
C GLY A 206 -11.75 17.70 16.43
N THR A 207 -12.15 16.48 16.04
CA THR A 207 -11.24 15.33 15.95
C THR A 207 -10.42 15.39 14.65
N TRP A 208 -9.36 14.59 14.56
CA TRP A 208 -8.50 14.55 13.36
C TRP A 208 -9.20 13.88 12.16
N ASP A 209 -10.30 13.16 12.40
CA ASP A 209 -11.10 12.40 11.44
C ASP A 209 -12.57 12.83 11.42
N ASP A 210 -12.85 14.10 11.72
CA ASP A 210 -14.19 14.68 11.81
C ASP A 210 -14.87 14.90 10.44
N GLY A 211 -14.13 14.78 9.36
CA GLY A 211 -14.64 14.87 7.99
C GLY A 211 -15.12 13.55 7.40
N GLY A 212 -14.88 12.43 8.07
CA GLY A 212 -15.21 11.08 7.59
C GLY A 212 -13.99 10.19 7.38
N TYR A 213 -14.19 9.10 6.68
CA TYR A 213 -13.18 8.07 6.44
C TYR A 213 -13.07 7.80 4.93
N SER A 214 -11.87 7.48 4.48
CA SER A 214 -11.69 6.86 3.16
C SER A 214 -11.99 5.37 3.23
N GLU A 215 -12.11 4.72 2.08
CA GLU A 215 -12.27 3.27 1.96
C GLU A 215 -11.21 2.55 2.79
N ALA A 216 -11.67 1.60 3.57
CA ALA A 216 -10.83 0.88 4.52
C ALA A 216 -10.95 -0.62 4.35
N GLY A 217 -9.82 -1.25 4.10
CA GLY A 217 -9.72 -2.69 4.03
C GLY A 217 -10.01 -3.34 5.38
N MET A 218 -10.65 -4.50 5.32
CA MET A 218 -10.98 -5.29 6.50
C MET A 218 -10.19 -6.58 6.51
N LEU A 219 -9.66 -6.96 7.65
CA LEU A 219 -9.07 -8.27 7.88
C LEU A 219 -9.64 -8.92 9.13
N TYR A 220 -9.61 -10.25 9.19
CA TYR A 220 -10.04 -11.03 10.35
C TYR A 220 -8.89 -11.92 10.84
N HIS A 221 -8.55 -11.79 12.12
CA HIS A 221 -7.49 -12.56 12.75
C HIS A 221 -7.83 -12.84 14.22
N GLU A 222 -7.61 -14.08 14.66
CA GLU A 222 -7.81 -14.53 16.05
C GLU A 222 -9.14 -14.09 16.72
N GLY A 223 -10.23 -14.22 15.97
CA GLY A 223 -11.56 -13.88 16.51
C GLY A 223 -11.92 -12.40 16.43
N MET A 224 -11.09 -11.57 15.82
CA MET A 224 -11.32 -10.13 15.72
C MET A 224 -11.27 -9.62 14.28
N PHE A 225 -12.11 -8.66 14.00
CA PHE A 225 -12.06 -7.82 12.81
C PHE A 225 -11.13 -6.63 13.07
N HIS A 226 -10.30 -6.31 12.11
CA HIS A 226 -9.36 -5.19 12.16
C HIS A 226 -9.53 -4.36 10.90
N THR A 227 -9.54 -3.04 11.05
CA THR A 227 -9.53 -2.12 9.94
C THR A 227 -8.58 -0.96 10.20
N PHE A 228 -7.85 -0.57 9.17
CA PHE A 228 -7.09 0.67 9.12
C PHE A 228 -7.77 1.58 8.12
N TYR A 229 -7.88 2.87 8.42
CA TYR A 229 -8.62 3.83 7.61
C TYR A 229 -7.89 5.16 7.51
N GLY A 230 -8.00 5.81 6.37
CA GLY A 230 -7.63 7.21 6.24
C GLY A 230 -8.70 8.07 6.90
N GLY A 231 -8.32 8.82 7.92
CA GLY A 231 -9.19 9.84 8.50
C GLY A 231 -9.13 11.10 7.67
N THR A 232 -10.25 11.82 7.58
CA THR A 232 -10.30 13.07 6.86
C THR A 232 -10.73 14.20 7.79
N LYS A 233 -10.25 15.40 7.47
CA LYS A 233 -10.68 16.61 8.12
C LYS A 233 -11.18 17.56 7.05
N TRP A 234 -12.50 17.80 6.99
CA TRP A 234 -13.06 18.71 6.01
C TRP A 234 -12.64 18.41 4.57
N THR A 235 -12.82 17.23 4.07
CA THR A 235 -12.39 16.85 2.73
C THR A 235 -10.86 16.81 2.53
N LYS A 236 -10.08 16.87 3.60
CA LYS A 236 -8.63 16.71 3.56
C LYS A 236 -8.22 15.41 4.18
N PHE A 237 -7.54 14.57 3.41
CA PHE A 237 -6.92 13.36 3.94
C PHE A 237 -5.85 13.73 4.95
N GLU A 238 -5.81 13.02 6.05
CA GLU A 238 -4.93 13.30 7.17
C GLU A 238 -4.02 12.10 7.46
N SER A 239 -4.33 11.38 8.50
CA SER A 239 -3.51 10.32 9.06
C SER A 239 -4.23 8.98 8.98
N ILE A 240 -3.58 7.90 9.39
CA ILE A 240 -4.20 6.57 9.41
C ILE A 240 -4.65 6.22 10.82
N GLY A 241 -5.91 5.86 10.96
CA GLY A 241 -6.50 5.28 12.17
C GLY A 241 -6.57 3.78 12.13
N TYR A 242 -6.82 3.19 13.29
CA TYR A 242 -7.08 1.78 13.47
C TYR A 242 -8.33 1.58 14.32
N ALA A 243 -9.20 0.68 13.89
CA ALA A 243 -10.36 0.24 14.65
C ALA A 243 -10.49 -1.29 14.64
N TYR A 244 -11.16 -1.84 15.65
CA TYR A 244 -11.30 -3.28 15.85
C TYR A 244 -12.69 -3.63 16.36
N SER A 245 -13.13 -4.86 16.09
CA SER A 245 -14.44 -5.39 16.50
C SER A 245 -14.37 -6.90 16.74
N SER A 246 -15.11 -7.41 17.73
CA SER A 246 -15.25 -8.85 17.95
C SER A 246 -16.42 -9.47 17.19
N ASP A 247 -17.35 -8.65 16.71
CA ASP A 247 -18.58 -9.11 16.05
C ASP A 247 -18.72 -8.65 14.60
N GLY A 248 -17.77 -7.80 14.14
CA GLY A 248 -17.78 -7.20 12.81
C GLY A 248 -18.85 -6.14 12.59
N LYS A 249 -19.55 -5.74 13.65
CA LYS A 249 -20.69 -4.80 13.63
C LYS A 249 -20.49 -3.58 14.52
N THR A 250 -19.84 -3.78 15.66
CA THR A 250 -19.56 -2.72 16.62
C THR A 250 -18.05 -2.47 16.65
N PHE A 251 -17.59 -1.41 16.02
CA PHE A 251 -16.19 -1.06 15.96
C PHE A 251 -15.80 -0.08 17.06
N HIS A 252 -14.58 -0.26 17.56
CA HIS A 252 -13.96 0.59 18.56
C HIS A 252 -12.66 1.18 17.97
N LYS A 253 -12.54 2.48 17.96
CA LYS A 253 -11.31 3.18 17.58
C LYS A 253 -10.22 2.91 18.62
N HIS A 254 -9.01 2.70 18.15
CA HIS A 254 -7.87 2.49 19.02
C HIS A 254 -7.51 3.77 19.78
N PRO A 255 -7.20 3.70 21.10
CA PRO A 255 -6.93 4.89 21.90
C PRO A 255 -5.66 5.68 21.51
N GLN A 256 -4.77 5.07 20.73
CA GLN A 256 -3.55 5.74 20.20
C GLN A 256 -3.76 6.37 18.81
N ASN A 257 -5.00 6.39 18.29
CA ASN A 257 -5.24 7.01 16.99
C ASN A 257 -4.86 8.50 16.94
N PRO A 258 -4.31 8.98 15.81
CA PRO A 258 -3.91 8.19 14.63
C PRO A 258 -2.67 7.33 14.88
N VAL A 259 -2.66 6.10 14.35
CA VAL A 259 -1.54 5.13 14.51
C VAL A 259 -0.41 5.37 13.50
N VAL A 260 -0.70 6.00 12.36
CA VAL A 260 0.28 6.58 11.43
C VAL A 260 0.01 8.07 11.34
N MET A 261 0.90 8.86 11.88
CA MET A 261 0.77 10.33 11.89
C MET A 261 1.39 10.91 10.62
N ARG A 262 0.62 11.69 9.86
CA ARG A 262 1.09 12.38 8.66
C ARG A 262 2.35 13.22 8.93
N GLU A 263 2.37 13.93 10.06
CA GLU A 263 3.47 14.82 10.46
C GLU A 263 4.81 14.09 10.65
N ARG A 264 4.76 12.75 10.79
CA ARG A 264 5.94 11.89 10.87
C ARG A 264 6.37 11.31 9.52
N CYS A 265 5.65 11.65 8.44
CA CYS A 265 5.94 11.22 7.08
C CYS A 265 6.31 12.44 6.23
N PRO A 266 7.61 12.77 6.10
CA PRO A 266 8.07 13.97 5.41
C PRO A 266 7.58 14.05 3.96
N GLY A 267 7.14 15.25 3.54
CA GLY A 267 6.65 15.48 2.18
C GLY A 267 5.26 14.92 1.87
N ILE A 268 4.54 14.41 2.89
CA ILE A 268 3.21 13.81 2.73
C ILE A 268 2.13 14.78 3.17
N SER A 269 1.07 14.91 2.36
CA SER A 269 -0.13 15.69 2.67
C SER A 269 -1.27 14.87 3.26
N GLY A 270 -1.29 13.55 3.06
CA GLY A 270 -2.30 12.67 3.64
C GLY A 270 -2.29 11.24 3.10
N PHE A 271 -3.18 10.43 3.65
CA PHE A 271 -3.38 9.02 3.31
C PHE A 271 -4.85 8.73 3.04
N ALA A 272 -5.12 7.88 2.05
CA ALA A 272 -6.44 7.42 1.68
C ALA A 272 -6.41 5.91 1.30
N GLU A 273 -7.54 5.31 1.03
CA GLU A 273 -7.71 3.91 0.58
C GLU A 273 -6.77 2.96 1.33
N VAL A 274 -7.04 2.77 2.62
CA VAL A 274 -6.11 2.08 3.52
C VAL A 274 -6.49 0.62 3.67
N HIS A 275 -5.55 -0.26 3.39
CA HIS A 275 -5.69 -1.70 3.56
C HIS A 275 -4.55 -2.26 4.41
N ALA A 276 -4.70 -3.48 4.95
CA ALA A 276 -3.65 -4.09 5.72
C ALA A 276 -3.56 -5.60 5.52
N LEU A 277 -2.35 -6.11 5.66
CA LEU A 277 -2.03 -7.51 5.81
C LEU A 277 -1.39 -7.72 7.19
N PHE A 278 -1.79 -8.76 7.91
CA PHE A 278 -1.18 -9.09 9.19
C PHE A 278 -0.35 -10.37 9.11
N GLU A 279 0.93 -10.23 9.36
CA GLU A 279 1.87 -11.33 9.60
C GLU A 279 2.50 -11.11 10.97
N PRO A 280 2.05 -11.82 12.00
CA PRO A 280 2.48 -11.57 13.37
C PRO A 280 3.99 -11.51 13.54
N PRO A 281 4.54 -10.52 14.24
CA PRO A 281 3.83 -9.49 15.01
C PRO A 281 3.61 -8.16 14.24
N LEU A 282 3.56 -8.18 12.90
CA LEU A 282 3.57 -6.98 12.07
C LEU A 282 2.28 -6.84 11.26
N PHE A 283 1.68 -5.64 11.29
CA PHE A 283 0.79 -5.19 10.24
C PHE A 283 1.61 -4.49 9.14
N TYR A 284 1.38 -4.88 7.91
CA TYR A 284 1.80 -4.14 6.72
C TYR A 284 0.58 -3.35 6.25
N VAL A 285 0.64 -2.03 6.40
CA VAL A 285 -0.46 -1.13 6.10
C VAL A 285 -0.19 -0.45 4.76
N TYR A 286 -1.02 -0.75 3.78
CA TYR A 286 -0.95 -0.23 2.42
C TYR A 286 -1.92 0.94 2.29
N ALA A 287 -1.50 2.01 1.63
CA ALA A 287 -2.31 3.20 1.48
C ALA A 287 -1.99 3.94 0.18
N THR A 288 -2.96 4.66 -0.32
CA THR A 288 -2.72 5.78 -1.23
C THR A 288 -2.07 6.90 -0.43
N GLN A 289 -0.89 7.33 -0.85
CA GLN A 289 -0.13 8.39 -0.21
C GLN A 289 -0.04 9.60 -1.13
N ARG A 290 -0.49 10.74 -0.64
CA ARG A 290 -0.45 12.02 -1.36
C ARG A 290 0.81 12.79 -1.01
N TYR A 291 1.51 13.27 -2.03
CA TYR A 291 2.73 14.03 -1.88
C TYR A 291 2.47 15.54 -2.01
N ILE A 292 3.20 16.33 -1.23
CA ILE A 292 3.22 17.79 -1.37
C ILE A 292 4.07 18.12 -2.59
N VAL A 293 3.45 18.72 -3.63
CA VAL A 293 4.15 19.14 -4.84
C VAL A 293 4.53 20.61 -4.74
N SER A 294 3.62 21.47 -4.22
CA SER A 294 3.86 22.89 -3.99
C SER A 294 2.91 23.41 -2.91
N LEU A 295 3.35 24.37 -2.11
CA LEU A 295 2.49 25.01 -1.10
C LEU A 295 1.44 25.94 -1.71
N ASP A 296 1.61 26.37 -2.98
CA ASP A 296 0.76 27.32 -3.67
C ASP A 296 -0.23 26.68 -4.66
N GLU A 297 -0.17 25.38 -4.89
CA GLU A 297 -1.08 24.70 -5.81
C GLU A 297 -2.43 24.39 -5.14
N LYS A 298 -3.52 24.70 -5.88
CA LYS A 298 -4.84 24.16 -5.56
C LYS A 298 -4.77 22.64 -5.52
N GLU A 299 -5.36 22.07 -4.50
CA GLU A 299 -5.38 20.62 -4.29
C GLU A 299 -5.99 19.89 -5.50
N SER A 300 -5.12 19.34 -6.34
CA SER A 300 -5.47 18.35 -7.35
C SER A 300 -4.80 17.05 -6.92
N SER A 301 -5.55 15.96 -6.87
CA SER A 301 -5.01 14.62 -6.58
C SER A 301 -4.18 14.09 -7.75
N PHE A 302 -4.47 14.53 -8.97
CA PHE A 302 -3.79 14.06 -10.17
C PHE A 302 -2.27 14.34 -10.14
N GLY A 303 -1.48 13.29 -10.33
CA GLY A 303 -0.02 13.38 -10.35
C GLY A 303 0.65 13.40 -8.97
N ARG A 304 -0.10 13.23 -7.89
CA ARG A 304 0.41 13.30 -6.50
C ARG A 304 0.29 12.00 -5.73
N GLU A 305 -0.48 11.06 -6.21
CA GLU A 305 -0.83 9.84 -5.49
C GLU A 305 0.04 8.68 -5.93
N HIS A 306 0.62 8.02 -4.95
CA HIS A 306 1.43 6.82 -5.13
C HIS A 306 1.08 5.81 -4.04
N LEU A 307 1.34 4.55 -4.31
CA LEU A 307 1.12 3.50 -3.32
C LEU A 307 2.26 3.46 -2.31
N ALA A 308 1.90 3.35 -1.06
CA ALA A 308 2.81 3.31 0.09
C ALA A 308 2.53 2.12 0.99
N THR A 309 3.53 1.70 1.76
CA THR A 309 3.39 0.69 2.80
C THR A 309 4.05 1.18 4.08
N HIS A 310 3.36 1.01 5.20
CA HIS A 310 3.87 1.29 6.54
C HIS A 310 3.87 0.02 7.37
N VAL A 311 4.80 -0.10 8.29
CA VAL A 311 4.86 -1.23 9.22
C VAL A 311 4.37 -0.79 10.59
N LEU A 312 3.46 -1.56 11.19
CA LEU A 312 3.00 -1.37 12.56
C LEU A 312 3.28 -2.63 13.37
N ALA A 313 4.26 -2.57 14.25
CA ALA A 313 4.58 -3.68 15.14
C ALA A 313 3.63 -3.69 16.34
N THR A 314 3.09 -4.88 16.66
CA THR A 314 2.12 -5.10 17.75
C THR A 314 2.77 -5.49 19.07
N SER A 315 4.08 -5.77 19.07
CA SER A 315 4.85 -6.19 20.23
C SER A 315 6.30 -5.73 20.16
N VAL A 316 6.99 -5.75 21.29
CA VAL A 316 8.44 -5.53 21.44
C VAL A 316 9.02 -6.77 22.11
N PRO A 317 10.16 -7.31 21.68
CA PRO A 317 10.97 -6.89 20.54
C PRO A 317 10.35 -7.29 19.19
N PHE A 318 10.64 -6.51 18.17
CA PHE A 318 10.32 -6.87 16.79
C PHE A 318 11.56 -6.78 15.89
N ARG A 319 11.56 -7.50 14.79
CA ARG A 319 12.54 -7.41 13.72
C ARG A 319 11.86 -7.72 12.39
N PHE A 320 12.27 -7.02 11.34
CA PHE A 320 11.83 -7.29 9.97
C PHE A 320 12.88 -6.86 8.97
N ASP A 321 12.80 -7.42 7.77
CA ASP A 321 13.61 -7.03 6.64
C ASP A 321 12.81 -6.08 5.74
N MET A 322 13.48 -5.03 5.26
CA MET A 322 12.90 -4.03 4.37
C MET A 322 13.77 -3.96 3.10
N PRO A 323 13.22 -4.29 1.92
CA PRO A 323 13.89 -4.02 0.66
C PRO A 323 14.10 -2.52 0.50
N VAL A 324 15.36 -2.11 0.29
CA VAL A 324 15.73 -0.69 0.13
C VAL A 324 15.89 -0.34 -1.34
N MET A 325 16.60 -1.19 -2.08
CA MET A 325 16.89 -0.95 -3.49
C MET A 325 17.08 -2.28 -4.24
N THR A 326 16.56 -2.34 -5.45
CA THR A 326 16.81 -3.43 -6.39
C THR A 326 17.08 -2.83 -7.75
N LEU A 327 18.22 -3.19 -8.37
CA LEU A 327 18.62 -2.73 -9.70
C LEU A 327 19.04 -3.94 -10.52
N ASP A 328 18.54 -4.06 -11.74
CA ASP A 328 18.99 -5.10 -12.68
C ASP A 328 20.46 -4.91 -13.02
N SER A 329 20.91 -3.66 -13.10
CA SER A 329 22.31 -3.31 -13.39
C SER A 329 22.65 -1.92 -12.88
N LEU A 330 23.90 -1.76 -12.40
CA LEU A 330 24.54 -0.47 -12.11
C LEU A 330 25.75 -0.31 -13.03
N ALA A 331 25.70 0.66 -13.95
CA ALA A 331 26.75 0.87 -14.97
C ALA A 331 28.12 1.13 -14.34
N ALA A 332 29.19 0.97 -15.14
CA ALA A 332 30.56 1.29 -14.71
C ALA A 332 30.65 2.75 -14.24
N GLU A 333 31.34 2.99 -13.13
CA GLU A 333 31.53 4.31 -12.49
C GLU A 333 30.21 5.02 -12.08
N ALA A 334 29.05 4.36 -12.21
CA ALA A 334 27.77 4.96 -11.87
C ALA A 334 27.60 5.07 -10.35
N VAL A 335 26.93 6.16 -9.95
CA VAL A 335 26.47 6.43 -8.59
C VAL A 335 24.97 6.66 -8.65
N THR A 336 24.21 6.05 -7.74
CA THR A 336 22.76 6.33 -7.66
C THR A 336 22.53 7.72 -7.08
N GLU A 337 21.59 8.47 -7.67
CA GLU A 337 21.27 9.83 -7.21
C GLU A 337 20.60 9.79 -5.83
N LEU A 338 21.12 10.55 -4.88
CA LEU A 338 20.63 10.59 -3.49
C LEU A 338 19.14 10.96 -3.43
N GLU A 339 18.68 11.86 -4.28
CA GLU A 339 17.29 12.32 -4.36
C GLU A 339 16.36 11.18 -4.76
N ALA A 340 16.78 10.31 -5.66
CA ALA A 340 16.02 9.17 -6.16
C ALA A 340 16.02 7.96 -5.19
N CYS A 341 16.93 7.94 -4.21
CA CYS A 341 17.01 6.85 -3.24
C CYS A 341 15.84 6.94 -2.23
N PRO A 342 15.14 5.82 -1.93
CA PRO A 342 14.05 5.81 -0.97
C PRO A 342 14.55 6.05 0.47
N PRO A 343 13.79 6.80 1.29
CA PRO A 343 14.13 6.98 2.68
C PRO A 343 13.86 5.73 3.51
N ILE A 344 14.72 5.47 4.48
CA ILE A 344 14.56 4.46 5.53
C ILE A 344 14.18 5.18 6.82
N GLY A 345 12.97 4.93 7.35
CA GLY A 345 12.57 5.44 8.66
C GLY A 345 13.23 4.64 9.78
N LEU A 346 13.87 5.33 10.71
CA LEU A 346 14.61 4.72 11.84
C LEU A 346 14.02 5.11 13.20
N GLU A 347 12.88 5.80 13.22
CA GLU A 347 12.18 6.10 14.47
C GLU A 347 11.71 4.79 15.14
N ASN A 348 11.98 4.61 16.43
CA ASN A 348 11.74 3.38 17.21
C ASN A 348 12.62 2.17 16.80
N ILE A 349 13.67 2.38 16.02
CA ILE A 349 14.64 1.35 15.62
C ILE A 349 15.90 1.49 16.50
N ASN A 350 16.32 0.38 17.10
CA ASN A 350 17.53 0.31 17.94
C ASN A 350 18.61 -0.57 17.31
N SER A 351 18.26 -1.37 16.31
CA SER A 351 19.20 -2.17 15.53
C SER A 351 18.94 -1.99 14.04
N PHE A 352 20.00 -1.67 13.31
CA PHE A 352 19.95 -1.43 11.88
C PHE A 352 21.17 -2.10 11.22
N ALA A 353 20.91 -2.95 10.23
CA ALA A 353 21.95 -3.54 9.41
C ALA A 353 21.57 -3.44 7.93
N LEU A 354 22.56 -3.24 7.07
CA LEU A 354 22.40 -3.27 5.63
C LEU A 354 23.09 -4.50 5.06
N THR A 355 22.36 -5.26 4.26
CA THR A 355 22.87 -6.35 3.43
C THR A 355 22.87 -5.91 1.98
N ALA A 356 24.07 -5.86 1.36
CA ALA A 356 24.21 -5.65 -0.07
C ALA A 356 24.58 -6.98 -0.76
N GLU A 357 23.89 -7.31 -1.84
CA GLU A 357 24.14 -8.48 -2.70
C GLU A 357 24.18 -8.03 -4.15
N CYS A 358 25.16 -8.53 -4.93
CA CYS A 358 25.27 -8.22 -6.35
C CYS A 358 26.14 -9.24 -7.08
N SER A 359 26.02 -9.28 -8.42
CA SER A 359 26.79 -10.15 -9.32
C SER A 359 27.86 -9.35 -10.05
N TYR A 360 29.09 -9.87 -10.11
CA TYR A 360 30.21 -9.23 -10.80
C TYR A 360 30.56 -9.96 -12.10
N ASP A 361 30.93 -9.18 -13.13
CA ASP A 361 31.48 -9.71 -14.38
C ASP A 361 32.79 -10.46 -14.11
N ALA A 362 33.08 -11.51 -14.91
CA ALA A 362 34.30 -12.33 -14.75
C ALA A 362 35.59 -11.54 -14.97
N SER A 363 35.54 -10.38 -15.61
CA SER A 363 36.64 -9.47 -15.83
C SER A 363 36.61 -8.19 -14.99
N ALA A 364 35.66 -8.09 -14.06
CA ALA A 364 35.56 -6.95 -13.12
C ALA A 364 36.81 -6.84 -12.24
N LYS A 365 37.21 -5.60 -11.95
CA LYS A 365 38.43 -5.27 -11.17
C LYS A 365 38.12 -4.60 -9.85
N ALA A 366 36.91 -4.10 -9.70
CA ALA A 366 36.44 -3.44 -8.48
C ALA A 366 34.93 -3.76 -8.24
N GLY A 367 34.45 -3.50 -7.04
CA GLY A 367 33.13 -3.89 -6.61
C GLY A 367 32.20 -2.73 -6.29
N LEU A 368 31.15 -3.05 -5.54
CA LEU A 368 30.10 -2.14 -5.09
C LEU A 368 30.50 -1.46 -3.78
N ARG A 369 30.36 -0.14 -3.72
CA ARG A 369 30.41 0.65 -2.50
C ARG A 369 29.02 1.09 -2.09
N VAL A 370 28.74 0.99 -0.80
CA VAL A 370 27.47 1.38 -0.16
C VAL A 370 27.75 2.56 0.77
N LYS A 371 27.01 3.65 0.60
CA LYS A 371 27.10 4.86 1.41
C LYS A 371 25.75 5.14 2.06
N VAL A 372 25.74 5.51 3.35
CA VAL A 372 24.53 5.81 4.11
C VAL A 372 24.52 7.28 4.49
N PHE A 373 23.53 8.00 4.01
CA PHE A 373 23.35 9.43 4.26
C PHE A 373 22.23 9.63 5.29
N PRO A 374 22.51 10.25 6.45
CA PRO A 374 21.51 10.45 7.48
C PRO A 374 20.69 11.71 7.25
N SER A 375 19.53 11.78 7.93
CA SER A 375 18.70 12.96 8.01
C SER A 375 17.93 13.00 9.33
N TYR A 376 17.75 14.19 9.90
CA TYR A 376 16.93 14.41 11.09
C TYR A 376 15.46 14.72 10.76
N ASP A 377 15.17 15.21 9.57
CA ASP A 377 13.84 15.65 9.13
C ASP A 377 13.25 14.83 7.97
N GLY A 378 14.07 13.99 7.31
CA GLY A 378 13.69 13.18 6.15
C GLY A 378 13.52 13.97 4.85
N LEU A 379 13.77 15.27 4.87
CA LEU A 379 13.67 16.19 3.71
C LEU A 379 15.06 16.57 3.21
N SER A 380 15.96 16.91 4.13
CA SER A 380 17.34 17.27 3.82
C SER A 380 18.28 16.21 4.37
N TYR A 381 19.20 15.73 3.55
CA TYR A 381 20.18 14.71 3.88
C TYR A 381 21.57 15.32 3.97
N ASP A 382 22.40 14.78 4.88
CA ASP A 382 23.77 15.24 5.05
C ASP A 382 24.56 15.10 3.74
N THR A 383 25.54 15.96 3.54
CA THR A 383 26.43 15.95 2.39
C THR A 383 27.51 14.88 2.47
N GLU A 384 27.76 14.36 3.67
CA GLU A 384 28.75 13.30 3.93
C GLU A 384 28.02 12.07 4.50
N PRO A 385 28.40 10.85 4.09
CA PRO A 385 27.80 9.64 4.60
C PRO A 385 28.24 9.36 6.05
N THR A 386 27.29 8.96 6.92
CA THR A 386 27.57 8.49 8.27
C THR A 386 28.20 7.09 8.30
N ALA A 387 27.97 6.29 7.26
CA ALA A 387 28.58 4.97 7.08
C ALA A 387 28.95 4.76 5.62
N CYS A 388 30.09 4.13 5.38
CA CYS A 388 30.57 3.78 4.05
C CYS A 388 31.31 2.43 4.13
N PHE A 389 30.93 1.48 3.26
CA PHE A 389 31.60 0.20 3.18
C PHE A 389 31.59 -0.37 1.76
N ASP A 390 32.64 -1.11 1.44
CA ASP A 390 32.72 -1.87 0.19
C ASP A 390 32.11 -3.27 0.42
N ASN A 391 31.28 -3.70 -0.54
CA ASN A 391 30.73 -5.05 -0.56
C ASN A 391 31.86 -6.09 -0.72
N ALA A 392 31.59 -7.34 -0.40
CA ALA A 392 32.48 -8.43 -0.77
C ALA A 392 32.68 -8.43 -2.29
N PHE A 393 33.91 -8.68 -2.75
CA PHE A 393 34.24 -8.66 -4.18
C PHE A 393 35.01 -9.92 -4.58
N GLU A 394 34.49 -10.61 -5.58
CA GLU A 394 35.17 -11.68 -6.30
C GLU A 394 34.66 -11.70 -7.74
N SER A 395 35.54 -11.47 -8.71
CA SER A 395 35.17 -11.39 -10.13
C SER A 395 34.48 -12.67 -10.61
N GLY A 396 33.40 -12.52 -11.37
CA GLY A 396 32.59 -13.61 -11.91
C GLY A 396 31.66 -14.28 -10.89
N LYS A 397 31.50 -13.71 -9.69
CA LYS A 397 30.65 -14.28 -8.65
C LYS A 397 29.59 -13.31 -8.14
N CYS A 398 28.52 -13.91 -7.59
CA CYS A 398 27.59 -13.21 -6.74
C CYS A 398 28.20 -13.09 -5.33
N CYS A 399 28.25 -11.87 -4.82
CA CYS A 399 28.83 -11.57 -3.50
C CYS A 399 27.83 -10.84 -2.61
N ARG A 400 27.91 -11.14 -1.30
CA ARG A 400 27.03 -10.54 -0.29
C ARG A 400 27.83 -10.12 0.91
N LYS A 401 27.46 -8.97 1.51
CA LYS A 401 27.99 -8.50 2.78
C LYS A 401 26.93 -7.82 3.60
N THR A 402 26.90 -8.12 4.90
CA THR A 402 26.04 -7.45 5.88
C THR A 402 26.91 -6.61 6.80
N VAL A 403 26.50 -5.37 7.04
CA VAL A 403 27.18 -4.42 7.93
C VAL A 403 26.15 -3.79 8.85
N ALA A 404 26.46 -3.76 10.16
CA ALA A 404 25.66 -3.00 11.12
C ALA A 404 25.92 -1.50 10.93
N VAL A 405 24.83 -0.72 10.99
CA VAL A 405 24.85 0.74 10.88
C VAL A 405 24.23 1.32 12.15
N ASP A 406 24.76 2.44 12.63
CA ASP A 406 24.21 3.13 13.79
C ASP A 406 22.86 3.77 13.46
N PRO A 407 21.77 3.44 14.18
CA PRO A 407 20.43 3.97 13.92
C PRO A 407 20.15 5.31 14.63
N MET A 408 21.16 6.06 15.07
CA MET A 408 20.98 7.28 15.89
C MET A 408 20.36 8.49 15.16
N VAL A 409 19.84 8.30 13.96
CA VAL A 409 19.13 9.33 13.17
C VAL A 409 17.71 8.91 12.89
N LYS A 410 16.85 9.84 12.51
CA LYS A 410 15.44 9.50 12.21
C LYS A 410 15.24 8.88 10.83
N PHE A 411 16.05 9.29 9.87
CA PHE A 411 15.98 8.80 8.50
C PHE A 411 17.37 8.57 7.93
N ALA A 412 17.47 7.64 7.00
CA ALA A 412 18.66 7.39 6.21
C ALA A 412 18.31 7.12 4.76
N LYS A 413 19.21 7.44 3.84
CA LYS A 413 19.18 6.99 2.45
C LYS A 413 20.45 6.21 2.12
N VAL A 414 20.33 5.24 1.21
CA VAL A 414 21.46 4.42 0.76
C VAL A 414 21.79 4.76 -0.67
N VAL A 415 23.03 5.18 -0.91
CA VAL A 415 23.59 5.45 -2.22
C VAL A 415 24.55 4.34 -2.58
N LEU A 416 24.49 3.88 -3.81
CA LEU A 416 25.36 2.84 -4.38
C LEU A 416 26.32 3.43 -5.38
N GLU A 417 27.58 3.01 -5.32
CA GLU A 417 28.62 3.42 -6.25
C GLU A 417 29.31 2.17 -6.83
N ASN A 418 29.34 2.07 -8.15
CA ASN A 418 30.14 1.06 -8.85
C ASN A 418 31.56 1.57 -9.00
N LEU A 419 32.50 0.92 -8.32
CA LEU A 419 33.91 1.30 -8.34
C LEU A 419 34.68 0.79 -9.58
N ASP A 420 34.05 -0.07 -10.42
CA ASP A 420 34.71 -0.58 -11.64
C ASP A 420 34.58 0.42 -12.77
N GLY A 421 35.72 0.79 -13.34
CA GLY A 421 35.78 1.77 -14.42
C GLY A 421 35.35 1.26 -15.80
N SER A 422 34.97 -0.01 -15.92
CA SER A 422 34.72 -0.65 -17.20
C SER A 422 33.57 -1.65 -17.23
N LYS A 423 33.13 -2.16 -16.07
CA LYS A 423 32.15 -3.23 -15.97
C LYS A 423 30.94 -2.80 -15.14
N ALA A 424 29.77 -3.13 -15.63
CA ALA A 424 28.54 -2.99 -14.85
C ALA A 424 28.47 -4.08 -13.76
N ILE A 425 27.79 -3.76 -12.66
CA ILE A 425 27.40 -4.69 -11.60
C ILE A 425 25.96 -5.09 -11.86
N GLY A 426 25.67 -6.40 -11.87
CA GLY A 426 24.32 -6.95 -12.09
C GLY A 426 23.61 -7.38 -10.80
N ASP A 427 22.29 -7.57 -10.88
CA ASP A 427 21.43 -8.15 -9.82
C ASP A 427 21.64 -7.50 -8.45
N VAL A 428 21.74 -6.18 -8.40
CA VAL A 428 22.02 -5.44 -7.16
C VAL A 428 20.80 -5.44 -6.26
N LYS A 429 20.94 -5.93 -5.03
CA LYS A 429 19.91 -5.89 -3.98
C LYS A 429 20.47 -5.30 -2.71
N VAL A 430 19.76 -4.38 -2.11
CA VAL A 430 20.04 -3.86 -0.78
C VAL A 430 18.83 -4.05 0.11
N VAL A 431 19.06 -4.69 1.25
CA VAL A 431 18.03 -4.96 2.25
C VAL A 431 18.47 -4.37 3.59
N ALA A 432 17.58 -3.64 4.25
CA ALA A 432 17.74 -3.19 5.62
C ALA A 432 17.09 -4.21 6.57
N THR A 433 17.82 -4.70 7.56
CA THR A 433 17.25 -5.43 8.69
C THR A 433 17.08 -4.44 9.84
N LEU A 434 15.85 -4.22 10.25
CA LEU A 434 15.43 -3.24 11.25
C LEU A 434 14.86 -3.93 12.48
N GLY A 435 15.16 -3.43 13.67
CA GLY A 435 14.65 -4.00 14.91
C GLY A 435 14.59 -3.01 16.07
N SER A 436 13.80 -3.37 17.07
CA SER A 436 13.62 -2.58 18.29
C SER A 436 14.54 -3.04 19.44
N VAL A 437 15.49 -3.95 19.19
CA VAL A 437 16.44 -4.50 20.19
C VAL A 437 17.84 -4.45 19.66
#